data_99e711e75b8e5e7de1699196f67b3968
#
_entry.id   99e711e75b8e5e7de1699196f67b3968
#
_cell.length_a   1.000
_cell.length_b   1.000
_cell.length_c   1.000
_cell.angle_alpha   90.00
_cell.angle_beta   90.00
_cell.angle_gamma   90.00
#
_symmetry.space_group_name_H-M   'P 1'
#
loop_
_entity.id
_entity.type
_entity.pdbx_description
1 polymer ?
#
loop_
_entity_poly.entity_id
_entity_poly.type
_entity_poly.pdbx_seq_one_letter_code
_entity_poly.pdbx_strand_id
1 'polypeptide(L)'
;MVFSSLLFVFLFLALNLVCYYSVKTIRQKNIVLLVFSLIFYAWGGAAYLLLLAGMAFWSWLCALMIEKKEEQKTRKLWMWAECLVLLGLLIFFKYMNFLTGNLSALIGFPKEATKIILPIGISFYTFQLLSYVVDVYRKEVAAQPAYWKLLLYCSLFHQCIAGPIVRYQTVAAEIDDRKVTLTDLTNGIRRFSIGLAKKAILANGCASVADTLLANTQSATTAGLWLGMLFYMLQIYLDFSAYSDMAIGMGQMVGFHYLENFNYPYSSVSVQDFWRRWHISLSSFFRDYVYIPLGGSRGGDLLTVRNMLIVWALTGIWHGASWNYILWGLYFFVFLVLERFVLKKVLERLPRAVGWIYAMLVVYFGWVLFKFENMAELGNVLAGMFGFGHMAGNLSTLYTLLNNIFLLIISIIAVFPIGKNLRMAAYRYENKRKKVPTLLYYLDAVTPVILILLSLLALVGASYNPFLYFQF
;
A
#
# COMPACT_ATOMS: atom_id res chain seq x y z
N MET A 1 4.29 -7.02 15.68
CA MET A 1 5.64 -7.12 15.07
C MET A 1 5.64 -6.34 13.76
N VAL A 2 6.74 -5.64 13.41
CA VAL A 2 6.83 -4.81 12.18
C VAL A 2 7.98 -5.34 11.33
N PHE A 3 7.85 -5.35 9.99
CA PHE A 3 8.89 -5.87 9.07
C PHE A 3 10.25 -5.19 9.20
N SER A 4 10.27 -3.93 9.60
CA SER A 4 11.49 -3.16 9.85
C SER A 4 12.00 -3.27 11.29
N SER A 5 11.56 -4.23 12.08
CA SER A 5 12.12 -4.45 13.42
C SER A 5 13.25 -5.49 13.40
N LEU A 6 14.25 -5.31 14.26
CA LEU A 6 15.37 -6.24 14.41
C LEU A 6 14.88 -7.67 14.75
N LEU A 7 13.85 -7.77 15.62
CA LEU A 7 13.22 -9.03 15.98
C LEU A 7 12.63 -9.75 14.76
N PHE A 8 11.97 -8.98 13.85
CA PHE A 8 11.42 -9.57 12.64
C PHE A 8 12.52 -10.07 11.70
N VAL A 9 13.50 -9.23 11.39
CA VAL A 9 14.54 -9.54 10.40
C VAL A 9 15.43 -10.70 10.85
N PHE A 10 15.93 -10.64 12.09
CA PHE A 10 16.95 -11.61 12.56
C PHE A 10 16.37 -12.85 13.21
N LEU A 11 15.21 -12.78 13.81
CA LEU A 11 14.65 -13.93 14.49
C LEU A 11 13.50 -14.52 13.69
N PHE A 12 12.45 -13.75 13.47
CA PHE A 12 11.21 -14.28 12.90
C PHE A 12 11.39 -14.76 11.45
N LEU A 13 11.90 -13.89 10.57
CA LEU A 13 12.11 -14.21 9.16
C LEU A 13 13.19 -15.28 8.98
N ALA A 14 14.30 -15.19 9.73
CA ALA A 14 15.36 -16.19 9.69
C ALA A 14 14.84 -17.58 10.11
N LEU A 15 14.12 -17.68 11.23
CA LEU A 15 13.53 -18.95 11.68
C LEU A 15 12.50 -19.47 10.68
N ASN A 16 11.66 -18.57 10.12
CA ASN A 16 10.70 -18.97 9.10
C ASN A 16 11.40 -19.62 7.88
N LEU A 17 12.45 -18.98 7.35
CA LEU A 17 13.19 -19.50 6.21
C LEU A 17 13.91 -20.81 6.56
N VAL A 18 14.55 -20.92 7.73
CA VAL A 18 15.18 -22.18 8.18
C VAL A 18 14.16 -23.30 8.26
N CYS A 19 13.01 -23.09 8.91
CA CYS A 19 11.95 -24.08 8.99
C CYS A 19 11.38 -24.44 7.61
N TYR A 20 11.18 -23.42 6.74
CA TYR A 20 10.65 -23.61 5.38
C TYR A 20 11.57 -24.49 4.51
N TYR A 21 12.88 -24.26 4.57
CA TYR A 21 13.85 -25.03 3.79
C TYR A 21 14.24 -26.37 4.42
N SER A 22 13.95 -26.58 5.70
CA SER A 22 14.19 -27.87 6.38
C SER A 22 13.17 -28.94 6.00
N VAL A 23 12.01 -28.56 5.46
CA VAL A 23 10.95 -29.48 5.06
C VAL A 23 10.93 -29.70 3.55
N LYS A 24 10.52 -30.92 3.13
CA LYS A 24 10.63 -31.35 1.72
C LYS A 24 9.35 -31.13 0.90
N THR A 25 8.17 -31.45 1.49
CA THR A 25 6.92 -31.44 0.74
C THR A 25 6.26 -30.07 0.73
N ILE A 26 5.55 -29.73 -0.36
CA ILE A 26 4.81 -28.46 -0.47
C ILE A 26 3.78 -28.30 0.66
N ARG A 27 3.12 -29.40 1.07
CA ARG A 27 2.18 -29.40 2.19
C ARG A 27 2.86 -28.99 3.51
N GLN A 28 4.05 -29.55 3.82
CA GLN A 28 4.80 -29.15 5.02
C GLN A 28 5.27 -27.71 4.94
N LYS A 29 5.74 -27.23 3.78
CA LYS A 29 6.11 -25.84 3.53
C LYS A 29 4.94 -24.89 3.77
N ASN A 30 3.76 -25.25 3.31
CA ASN A 30 2.55 -24.47 3.54
C ASN A 30 2.13 -24.45 5.02
N ILE A 31 2.28 -25.56 5.74
CA ILE A 31 2.00 -25.62 7.18
C ILE A 31 2.98 -24.70 7.94
N VAL A 32 4.28 -24.72 7.61
CA VAL A 32 5.26 -23.81 8.20
C VAL A 32 4.83 -22.35 7.97
N LEU A 33 4.52 -21.99 6.75
CA LEU A 33 4.07 -20.61 6.44
C LEU A 33 2.78 -20.25 7.18
N LEU A 34 1.81 -21.17 7.27
CA LEU A 34 0.57 -20.93 7.99
C LEU A 34 0.84 -20.69 9.48
N VAL A 35 1.62 -21.55 10.13
CA VAL A 35 1.94 -21.41 11.57
C VAL A 35 2.63 -20.07 11.84
N PHE A 36 3.66 -19.73 11.06
CA PHE A 36 4.35 -18.43 11.21
C PHE A 36 3.41 -17.25 10.94
N SER A 37 2.53 -17.35 9.96
CA SER A 37 1.55 -16.30 9.67
C SER A 37 0.56 -16.09 10.81
N LEU A 38 0.06 -17.17 11.41
CA LEU A 38 -0.85 -17.08 12.55
C LEU A 38 -0.14 -16.50 13.79
N ILE A 39 1.12 -16.89 14.04
CA ILE A 39 1.95 -16.31 15.12
C ILE A 39 2.17 -14.81 14.87
N PHE A 40 2.52 -14.42 13.65
CA PHE A 40 2.73 -13.02 13.28
C PHE A 40 1.46 -12.18 13.49
N TYR A 41 0.31 -12.70 13.09
CA TYR A 41 -0.96 -12.02 13.23
C TYR A 41 -1.40 -11.92 14.70
N ALA A 42 -1.25 -13.03 15.46
CA ALA A 42 -1.57 -13.08 16.88
C ALA A 42 -0.72 -12.10 17.73
N TRP A 43 0.47 -11.73 17.26
CA TRP A 43 1.31 -10.70 17.90
C TRP A 43 0.63 -9.32 17.92
N GLY A 44 -0.23 -9.03 16.95
CA GLY A 44 -1.03 -7.81 16.89
C GLY A 44 -2.30 -7.84 17.74
N GLY A 45 -2.70 -9.04 18.23
CA GLY A 45 -3.89 -9.24 19.06
C GLY A 45 -4.51 -10.60 18.82
N ALA A 46 -4.38 -11.50 19.79
CA ALA A 46 -4.84 -12.88 19.67
C ALA A 46 -6.35 -13.02 19.39
N ALA A 47 -7.17 -12.11 19.95
CA ALA A 47 -8.63 -12.10 19.71
C ALA A 47 -8.98 -11.86 18.23
N TYR A 48 -8.19 -11.03 17.53
CA TYR A 48 -8.41 -10.74 16.11
C TYR A 48 -8.01 -11.90 15.18
N LEU A 49 -7.21 -12.85 15.67
CA LEU A 49 -6.94 -14.09 14.96
C LEU A 49 -8.21 -14.92 14.75
N LEU A 50 -9.09 -14.96 15.76
CA LEU A 50 -10.39 -15.64 15.64
C LEU A 50 -11.28 -14.95 14.62
N LEU A 51 -11.25 -13.61 14.56
CA LEU A 51 -11.99 -12.84 13.55
C LEU A 51 -11.48 -13.18 12.14
N LEU A 52 -10.16 -13.13 11.91
CA LEU A 52 -9.56 -13.50 10.62
C LEU A 52 -9.93 -14.93 10.20
N ALA A 53 -9.78 -15.89 11.11
CA ALA A 53 -10.13 -17.28 10.85
C ALA A 53 -11.63 -17.46 10.58
N GLY A 54 -12.50 -16.77 11.32
CA GLY A 54 -13.95 -16.80 11.12
C GLY A 54 -14.35 -16.19 9.77
N MET A 55 -13.77 -15.05 9.37
CA MET A 55 -14.02 -14.45 8.05
C MET A 55 -13.53 -15.36 6.92
N ALA A 56 -12.35 -15.95 7.04
CA ALA A 56 -11.84 -16.92 6.07
C ALA A 56 -12.72 -18.19 5.98
N PHE A 57 -13.25 -18.66 7.13
CA PHE A 57 -14.16 -19.80 7.15
C PHE A 57 -15.49 -19.49 6.46
N TRP A 58 -16.04 -18.32 6.73
CA TRP A 58 -17.26 -17.84 6.09
C TRP A 58 -17.09 -17.74 4.56
N SER A 59 -16.01 -17.11 4.11
CA SER A 59 -15.70 -16.98 2.68
C SER A 59 -15.48 -18.33 2.01
N TRP A 60 -14.81 -19.25 2.68
CA TRP A 60 -14.64 -20.64 2.22
C TRP A 60 -15.99 -21.34 2.03
N LEU A 61 -16.88 -21.23 3.02
CA LEU A 61 -18.24 -21.81 2.95
C LEU A 61 -19.03 -21.20 1.79
N CYS A 62 -19.05 -19.88 1.67
CA CYS A 62 -19.75 -19.18 0.58
C CYS A 62 -19.23 -19.61 -0.80
N ALA A 63 -17.92 -19.70 -0.98
CA ALA A 63 -17.31 -20.14 -2.22
C ALA A 63 -17.70 -21.59 -2.60
N LEU A 64 -17.69 -22.52 -1.64
CA LEU A 64 -18.13 -23.89 -1.87
C LEU A 64 -19.63 -23.97 -2.21
N MET A 65 -20.46 -23.15 -1.56
CA MET A 65 -21.89 -23.09 -1.86
C MET A 65 -22.15 -22.51 -3.26
N ILE A 66 -21.38 -21.50 -3.68
CA ILE A 66 -21.46 -20.93 -5.03
C ILE A 66 -21.07 -21.96 -6.09
N GLU A 67 -20.00 -22.75 -5.85
CA GLU A 67 -19.53 -23.73 -6.82
C GLU A 67 -20.48 -24.93 -6.96
N LYS A 68 -21.01 -25.43 -5.83
CA LYS A 68 -21.92 -26.60 -5.81
C LYS A 68 -23.30 -26.33 -6.37
N LYS A 69 -23.75 -25.08 -6.46
CA LYS A 69 -25.10 -24.73 -6.92
C LYS A 69 -25.08 -24.35 -8.39
N GLU A 70 -26.01 -24.89 -9.16
CA GLU A 70 -26.21 -24.57 -10.58
C GLU A 70 -27.11 -23.35 -10.76
N GLU A 71 -28.12 -23.21 -9.89
CA GLU A 71 -29.07 -22.12 -9.96
C GLU A 71 -28.42 -20.77 -9.73
N GLN A 72 -28.50 -19.88 -10.71
CA GLN A 72 -27.88 -18.54 -10.69
C GLN A 72 -28.39 -17.66 -9.55
N LYS A 73 -29.67 -17.78 -9.16
CA LYS A 73 -30.24 -17.02 -8.04
C LYS A 73 -29.58 -17.41 -6.72
N THR A 74 -29.44 -18.70 -6.46
CA THR A 74 -28.81 -19.23 -5.25
C THR A 74 -27.33 -18.89 -5.19
N ARG A 75 -26.60 -18.97 -6.32
CA ARG A 75 -25.21 -18.52 -6.41
C ARG A 75 -25.07 -17.04 -6.09
N LYS A 76 -25.94 -16.20 -6.64
CA LYS A 76 -25.97 -14.75 -6.39
C LYS A 76 -26.29 -14.44 -4.93
N LEU A 77 -27.18 -15.20 -4.29
CA LEU A 77 -27.52 -15.04 -2.88
C LEU A 77 -26.29 -15.25 -1.98
N TRP A 78 -25.53 -16.32 -2.19
CA TRP A 78 -24.32 -16.59 -1.41
C TRP A 78 -23.23 -15.53 -1.63
N MET A 79 -23.07 -15.05 -2.85
CA MET A 79 -22.14 -13.94 -3.14
C MET A 79 -22.56 -12.65 -2.38
N TRP A 80 -23.85 -12.31 -2.37
CA TRP A 80 -24.32 -11.12 -1.62
C TRP A 80 -24.26 -11.32 -0.10
N ALA A 81 -24.50 -12.54 0.41
CA ALA A 81 -24.31 -12.85 1.82
C ALA A 81 -22.86 -12.64 2.25
N GLU A 82 -21.90 -13.07 1.44
CA GLU A 82 -20.48 -12.78 1.64
C GLU A 82 -20.20 -11.29 1.69
N CYS A 83 -20.61 -10.54 0.67
CA CYS A 83 -20.41 -9.09 0.61
C CYS A 83 -21.00 -8.39 1.84
N LEU A 84 -22.20 -8.77 2.26
CA LEU A 84 -22.89 -8.16 3.39
C LEU A 84 -22.16 -8.44 4.72
N VAL A 85 -21.72 -9.66 4.94
CA VAL A 85 -21.01 -10.03 6.19
C VAL A 85 -19.65 -9.35 6.26
N LEU A 86 -18.83 -9.46 5.20
CA LEU A 86 -17.45 -8.91 5.23
C LEU A 86 -17.45 -7.39 5.24
N LEU A 87 -18.28 -6.74 4.40
CA LEU A 87 -18.39 -5.28 4.41
C LEU A 87 -19.04 -4.77 5.71
N GLY A 88 -20.04 -5.51 6.25
CA GLY A 88 -20.65 -5.19 7.54
C GLY A 88 -19.63 -5.20 8.68
N LEU A 89 -18.76 -6.24 8.75
CA LEU A 89 -17.68 -6.31 9.73
C LEU A 89 -16.65 -5.19 9.52
N LEU A 90 -16.28 -4.90 8.28
CA LEU A 90 -15.36 -3.80 7.97
C LEU A 90 -15.96 -2.46 8.41
N ILE A 91 -17.24 -2.20 8.11
CA ILE A 91 -17.93 -0.97 8.52
C ILE A 91 -17.99 -0.89 10.04
N PHE A 92 -18.32 -1.97 10.73
CA PHE A 92 -18.38 -2.00 12.19
C PHE A 92 -17.04 -1.65 12.80
N PHE A 93 -15.96 -2.33 12.43
CA PHE A 93 -14.65 -2.09 13.06
C PHE A 93 -14.00 -0.76 12.66
N LYS A 94 -14.18 -0.31 11.42
CA LYS A 94 -13.49 0.87 10.91
C LYS A 94 -14.27 2.17 11.08
N TYR A 95 -15.59 2.15 10.93
CA TYR A 95 -16.38 3.39 10.83
C TYR A 95 -17.28 3.66 12.03
N MET A 96 -17.52 2.70 12.94
CA MET A 96 -18.47 2.90 14.03
C MET A 96 -18.06 4.08 14.93
N ASN A 97 -16.77 4.22 15.28
CA ASN A 97 -16.30 5.36 16.08
C ASN A 97 -16.52 6.71 15.37
N PHE A 98 -16.35 6.76 14.06
CA PHE A 98 -16.59 7.96 13.26
C PHE A 98 -18.09 8.29 13.18
N LEU A 99 -18.93 7.29 12.94
CA LEU A 99 -20.39 7.46 12.89
C LEU A 99 -20.93 7.94 14.23
N THR A 100 -20.54 7.30 15.33
CA THR A 100 -20.99 7.71 16.67
C THR A 100 -20.45 9.08 17.07
N GLY A 101 -19.22 9.43 16.66
CA GLY A 101 -18.65 10.77 16.87
C GLY A 101 -19.42 11.88 16.15
N ASN A 102 -19.79 11.67 14.89
CA ASN A 102 -20.62 12.61 14.14
C ASN A 102 -22.05 12.68 14.68
N LEU A 103 -22.64 11.54 15.08
CA LEU A 103 -23.97 11.49 15.67
C LEU A 103 -24.00 12.22 17.03
N SER A 104 -22.94 12.08 17.85
CA SER A 104 -22.76 12.84 19.08
C SER A 104 -22.76 14.35 18.83
N ALA A 105 -22.08 14.80 17.79
CA ALA A 105 -22.04 16.22 17.44
C ALA A 105 -23.40 16.76 16.95
N LEU A 106 -24.24 15.91 16.31
CA LEU A 106 -25.54 16.33 15.78
C LEU A 106 -26.70 16.27 16.80
N ILE A 107 -26.74 15.24 17.62
CA ILE A 107 -27.92 14.95 18.48
C ILE A 107 -27.54 14.69 19.95
N GLY A 108 -26.30 14.99 20.37
CA GLY A 108 -25.86 14.79 21.76
C GLY A 108 -25.71 13.33 22.20
N PHE A 109 -25.53 12.40 21.27
CA PHE A 109 -25.33 10.98 21.59
C PHE A 109 -24.04 10.79 22.42
N PRO A 110 -24.01 9.92 23.44
CA PRO A 110 -22.82 9.75 24.29
C PRO A 110 -21.59 9.31 23.47
N LYS A 111 -20.54 10.14 23.46
CA LYS A 111 -19.31 9.93 22.70
C LYS A 111 -18.50 8.70 23.17
N GLU A 112 -18.72 8.29 24.43
CA GLU A 112 -18.01 7.19 25.08
C GLU A 112 -18.58 5.79 24.75
N ALA A 113 -19.68 5.72 24.00
CA ALA A 113 -20.40 4.47 23.77
C ALA A 113 -19.61 3.44 22.95
N THR A 114 -18.58 3.83 22.20
CA THR A 114 -17.81 2.90 21.36
C THR A 114 -16.32 3.24 21.34
N LYS A 115 -15.49 2.40 21.97
CA LYS A 115 -14.03 2.39 21.79
C LYS A 115 -13.62 1.14 21.01
N ILE A 116 -14.05 1.07 19.75
CA ILE A 116 -13.73 -0.07 18.89
C ILE A 116 -12.30 0.09 18.38
N ILE A 117 -11.47 -0.91 18.65
CA ILE A 117 -10.09 -0.98 18.15
C ILE A 117 -10.11 -1.65 16.80
N LEU A 118 -9.49 -1.02 15.79
CA LEU A 118 -9.40 -1.54 14.44
C LEU A 118 -8.47 -2.78 14.39
N PRO A 119 -8.95 -3.96 13.96
CA PRO A 119 -8.08 -5.12 13.76
C PRO A 119 -7.07 -4.86 12.65
N ILE A 120 -5.80 -5.13 12.93
CA ILE A 120 -4.71 -4.91 11.96
C ILE A 120 -4.99 -5.72 10.67
N GLY A 121 -4.91 -5.04 9.53
CA GLY A 121 -5.06 -5.67 8.21
C GLY A 121 -6.48 -6.00 7.79
N ILE A 122 -7.52 -5.68 8.59
CA ILE A 122 -8.91 -6.03 8.24
C ILE A 122 -9.32 -5.53 6.86
N SER A 123 -8.90 -4.35 6.44
CA SER A 123 -9.19 -3.80 5.12
C SER A 123 -8.57 -4.63 3.99
N PHE A 124 -7.37 -5.19 4.20
CA PHE A 124 -6.65 -5.98 3.21
C PHE A 124 -7.25 -7.37 3.03
N TYR A 125 -7.35 -8.15 4.11
CA TYR A 125 -7.89 -9.50 3.98
C TYR A 125 -9.40 -9.52 3.66
N THR A 126 -10.15 -8.47 4.03
CA THR A 126 -11.53 -8.31 3.54
C THR A 126 -11.57 -8.22 2.01
N PHE A 127 -10.71 -7.40 1.39
CA PHE A 127 -10.66 -7.29 -0.07
C PHE A 127 -10.14 -8.55 -0.75
N GLN A 128 -9.18 -9.24 -0.12
CA GLN A 128 -8.71 -10.55 -0.61
C GLN A 128 -9.83 -11.58 -0.63
N LEU A 129 -10.58 -11.72 0.46
CA LEU A 129 -11.67 -12.68 0.59
C LEU A 129 -12.86 -12.32 -0.31
N LEU A 130 -13.25 -11.03 -0.38
CA LEU A 130 -14.28 -10.56 -1.29
C LEU A 130 -13.92 -10.86 -2.75
N SER A 131 -12.67 -10.53 -3.17
CA SER A 131 -12.25 -10.83 -4.54
C SER A 131 -12.30 -12.32 -4.84
N TYR A 132 -11.84 -13.17 -3.90
CA TYR A 132 -11.88 -14.62 -4.06
C TYR A 132 -13.30 -15.14 -4.30
N VAL A 133 -14.28 -14.77 -3.46
CA VAL A 133 -15.66 -15.27 -3.60
C VAL A 133 -16.33 -14.71 -4.86
N VAL A 134 -16.05 -13.47 -5.22
CA VAL A 134 -16.55 -12.89 -6.49
C VAL A 134 -15.94 -13.58 -7.70
N ASP A 135 -14.64 -13.94 -7.67
CA ASP A 135 -13.98 -14.65 -8.76
C ASP A 135 -14.52 -16.09 -8.90
N VAL A 136 -14.82 -16.78 -7.79
CA VAL A 136 -15.54 -18.07 -7.82
C VAL A 136 -16.96 -17.92 -8.41
N TYR A 137 -17.69 -16.85 -8.03
CA TYR A 137 -19.01 -16.58 -8.61
C TYR A 137 -18.93 -16.34 -10.12
N ARG A 138 -17.90 -15.63 -10.61
CA ARG A 138 -17.64 -15.37 -12.03
C ARG A 138 -17.09 -16.59 -12.77
N LYS A 139 -16.73 -17.66 -12.07
CA LYS A 139 -16.06 -18.86 -12.60
C LYS A 139 -14.66 -18.57 -13.13
N GLU A 140 -14.00 -17.54 -12.60
CA GLU A 140 -12.60 -17.19 -12.93
C GLU A 140 -11.60 -18.08 -12.16
N VAL A 141 -12.00 -18.56 -10.97
CA VAL A 141 -11.25 -19.54 -10.17
C VAL A 141 -12.21 -20.60 -9.60
N ALA A 142 -11.69 -21.80 -9.36
CA ALA A 142 -12.41 -22.84 -8.62
C ALA A 142 -12.41 -22.56 -7.12
N ALA A 143 -13.47 -23.00 -6.41
CA ALA A 143 -13.48 -22.89 -4.97
C ALA A 143 -12.42 -23.81 -4.34
N GLN A 144 -11.66 -23.27 -3.38
CA GLN A 144 -10.64 -24.06 -2.65
C GLN A 144 -11.31 -25.07 -1.73
N PRO A 145 -11.14 -26.39 -1.95
CA PRO A 145 -11.81 -27.40 -1.14
C PRO A 145 -11.26 -27.48 0.29
N ALA A 146 -10.00 -27.11 0.50
CA ALA A 146 -9.33 -27.20 1.79
C ALA A 146 -9.30 -25.83 2.49
N TYR A 147 -10.09 -25.68 3.55
CA TYR A 147 -10.17 -24.43 4.36
C TYR A 147 -8.79 -23.91 4.79
N TRP A 148 -7.89 -24.77 5.26
CA TRP A 148 -6.57 -24.35 5.74
C TRP A 148 -5.71 -23.70 4.64
N LYS A 149 -5.91 -24.03 3.36
CA LYS A 149 -5.22 -23.38 2.24
C LYS A 149 -5.77 -21.97 1.98
N LEU A 150 -7.08 -21.77 2.12
CA LEU A 150 -7.66 -20.43 2.04
C LEU A 150 -7.23 -19.58 3.24
N LEU A 151 -7.20 -20.18 4.44
CA LEU A 151 -6.67 -19.50 5.63
C LEU A 151 -5.19 -19.13 5.45
N LEU A 152 -4.36 -20.02 4.89
CA LEU A 152 -2.98 -19.69 4.52
C LEU A 152 -2.95 -18.48 3.60
N TYR A 153 -3.72 -18.48 2.52
CA TYR A 153 -3.73 -17.38 1.56
C TYR A 153 -4.02 -16.02 2.20
N CYS A 154 -5.09 -15.88 2.96
CA CYS A 154 -5.47 -14.60 3.54
C CYS A 154 -4.64 -14.19 4.76
N SER A 155 -4.01 -15.16 5.46
CA SER A 155 -3.19 -14.90 6.65
C SER A 155 -1.70 -14.73 6.36
N LEU A 156 -1.19 -15.04 5.15
CA LEU A 156 0.23 -14.94 4.81
C LEU A 156 0.83 -13.63 5.30
N PHE A 157 1.77 -13.71 6.25
CA PHE A 157 2.32 -12.52 6.93
C PHE A 157 2.98 -11.54 5.97
N HIS A 158 3.45 -11.97 4.80
CA HIS A 158 4.00 -11.11 3.77
C HIS A 158 3.02 -10.02 3.30
N GLN A 159 1.72 -10.32 3.24
CA GLN A 159 0.69 -9.54 2.57
C GLN A 159 -0.54 -9.22 3.43
N CYS A 160 -0.68 -9.86 4.60
CA CYS A 160 -1.92 -9.81 5.39
C CYS A 160 -2.22 -8.41 5.95
N ILE A 161 -1.21 -7.62 6.28
CA ILE A 161 -1.36 -6.34 7.00
C ILE A 161 -1.34 -5.15 6.05
N ALA A 162 -0.45 -5.15 5.07
CA ALA A 162 -0.26 -4.10 4.07
C ALA A 162 0.45 -4.70 2.83
N GLY A 163 0.84 -3.86 1.88
CA GLY A 163 1.50 -4.30 0.65
C GLY A 163 0.52 -4.47 -0.52
N PRO A 164 0.84 -5.29 -1.52
CA PRO A 164 -0.10 -5.53 -2.61
C PRO A 164 -1.32 -6.31 -2.11
N ILE A 165 -2.52 -5.91 -2.54
CA ILE A 165 -3.73 -6.72 -2.36
C ILE A 165 -3.65 -7.87 -3.37
N VAL A 166 -3.13 -9.00 -2.90
CA VAL A 166 -2.90 -10.18 -3.75
C VAL A 166 -4.22 -10.91 -3.95
N ARG A 167 -4.60 -11.18 -5.20
CA ARG A 167 -5.79 -11.96 -5.54
C ARG A 167 -5.50 -13.44 -5.44
N TYR A 168 -6.52 -14.25 -5.10
CA TYR A 168 -6.37 -15.70 -5.00
C TYR A 168 -5.89 -16.31 -6.33
N GLN A 169 -6.44 -15.88 -7.46
CA GLN A 169 -6.03 -16.34 -8.80
C GLN A 169 -4.52 -16.18 -9.07
N THR A 170 -3.88 -15.18 -8.47
CA THR A 170 -2.44 -14.91 -8.67
C THR A 170 -1.58 -15.99 -8.00
N VAL A 171 -2.01 -16.55 -6.89
CA VAL A 171 -1.22 -17.48 -6.06
C VAL A 171 -1.82 -18.89 -5.96
N ALA A 172 -2.99 -19.11 -6.52
CA ALA A 172 -3.72 -20.38 -6.40
C ALA A 172 -2.87 -21.58 -6.83
N ALA A 173 -2.23 -21.51 -8.00
CA ALA A 173 -1.36 -22.57 -8.50
C ALA A 173 -0.10 -22.73 -7.62
N GLU A 174 0.46 -21.65 -7.12
CA GLU A 174 1.67 -21.67 -6.28
C GLU A 174 1.40 -22.19 -4.86
N ILE A 175 0.15 -22.16 -4.39
CA ILE A 175 -0.22 -22.82 -3.13
C ILE A 175 -0.11 -24.33 -3.27
N ASP A 176 -0.46 -24.88 -4.43
CA ASP A 176 -0.50 -26.32 -4.66
C ASP A 176 0.81 -26.88 -5.20
N ASP A 177 1.47 -26.14 -6.09
CA ASP A 177 2.77 -26.52 -6.65
C ASP A 177 3.63 -25.27 -6.88
N ARG A 178 4.75 -25.17 -6.17
CA ARG A 178 5.76 -24.14 -6.39
C ARG A 178 7.17 -24.67 -6.15
N LYS A 179 8.09 -24.17 -6.95
CA LYS A 179 9.52 -24.46 -6.82
C LYS A 179 10.24 -23.14 -6.58
N VAL A 180 11.15 -23.12 -5.64
CA VAL A 180 12.01 -21.96 -5.38
C VAL A 180 13.33 -22.20 -6.09
N THR A 181 13.65 -21.35 -7.04
CA THR A 181 14.97 -21.35 -7.69
C THR A 181 15.96 -20.52 -6.88
N LEU A 182 17.27 -20.73 -7.10
CA LEU A 182 18.31 -19.89 -6.49
C LEU A 182 18.14 -18.42 -6.93
N THR A 183 17.68 -18.20 -8.16
CA THR A 183 17.36 -16.86 -8.69
C THR A 183 16.23 -16.21 -7.92
N ASP A 184 15.16 -16.94 -7.59
CA ASP A 184 14.05 -16.41 -6.79
C ASP A 184 14.54 -16.02 -5.39
N LEU A 185 15.33 -16.87 -4.75
CA LEU A 185 15.88 -16.60 -3.42
C LEU A 185 16.78 -15.35 -3.43
N THR A 186 17.73 -15.25 -4.38
CA THR A 186 18.66 -14.11 -4.45
C THR A 186 17.93 -12.82 -4.82
N ASN A 187 17.01 -12.84 -5.76
CA ASN A 187 16.18 -11.69 -6.11
C ASN A 187 15.27 -11.27 -4.95
N GLY A 188 14.71 -12.24 -4.23
CA GLY A 188 13.88 -11.99 -3.05
C GLY A 188 14.67 -11.31 -1.94
N ILE A 189 15.85 -11.81 -1.58
CA ILE A 189 16.74 -11.20 -0.58
C ILE A 189 17.12 -9.76 -1.01
N ARG A 190 17.51 -9.59 -2.26
CA ARG A 190 17.88 -8.27 -2.79
C ARG A 190 16.71 -7.31 -2.72
N ARG A 191 15.53 -7.74 -3.12
CA ARG A 191 14.34 -6.88 -3.09
C ARG A 191 13.93 -6.51 -1.68
N PHE A 192 13.98 -7.47 -0.75
CA PHE A 192 13.75 -7.24 0.67
C PHE A 192 14.74 -6.22 1.24
N SER A 193 16.04 -6.35 0.95
CA SER A 193 17.07 -5.43 1.44
C SER A 193 16.89 -4.00 0.92
N ILE A 194 16.49 -3.83 -0.34
CA ILE A 194 16.14 -2.53 -0.91
C ILE A 194 14.93 -1.93 -0.19
N GLY A 195 13.88 -2.73 0.04
CA GLY A 195 12.69 -2.30 0.80
C GLY A 195 13.06 -1.89 2.23
N LEU A 196 13.87 -2.69 2.91
CA LEU A 196 14.32 -2.39 4.28
C LEU A 196 15.12 -1.08 4.34
N ALA A 197 16.03 -0.84 3.39
CA ALA A 197 16.81 0.39 3.32
C ALA A 197 15.95 1.61 2.99
N LYS A 198 14.98 1.48 2.08
CA LYS A 198 13.99 2.54 1.82
C LYS A 198 13.24 2.93 3.10
N LYS A 199 12.80 1.94 3.90
CA LYS A 199 12.08 2.19 5.16
C LYS A 199 12.99 2.77 6.23
N ALA A 200 14.07 2.06 6.56
CA ALA A 200 14.89 2.38 7.71
C ALA A 200 15.68 3.69 7.55
N ILE A 201 16.14 3.99 6.34
CA ILE A 201 17.02 5.14 6.09
C ILE A 201 16.21 6.30 5.49
N LEU A 202 15.54 6.09 4.36
CA LEU A 202 14.94 7.19 3.61
C LEU A 202 13.59 7.61 4.16
N ALA A 203 12.64 6.66 4.32
CA ALA A 203 11.30 6.99 4.78
C ALA A 203 11.30 7.52 6.21
N ASN A 204 12.05 6.86 7.12
CA ASN A 204 12.14 7.30 8.51
C ASN A 204 12.88 8.65 8.64
N GLY A 205 13.92 8.87 7.83
CA GLY A 205 14.60 10.16 7.78
C GLY A 205 13.67 11.27 7.28
N CYS A 206 12.95 11.05 6.19
CA CYS A 206 11.96 11.99 5.68
C CYS A 206 10.84 12.25 6.70
N ALA A 207 10.38 11.22 7.42
CA ALA A 207 9.39 11.36 8.48
C ALA A 207 9.87 12.31 9.59
N SER A 208 11.07 12.10 10.09
CA SER A 208 11.66 12.94 11.15
C SER A 208 11.71 14.42 10.76
N VAL A 209 12.10 14.72 9.51
CA VAL A 209 12.15 16.10 9.01
C VAL A 209 10.75 16.67 8.84
N ALA A 210 9.83 15.90 8.24
CA ALA A 210 8.44 16.32 8.06
C ALA A 210 7.78 16.61 9.42
N ASP A 211 7.90 15.71 10.39
CA ASP A 211 7.32 15.86 11.70
C ASP A 211 7.92 17.07 12.46
N THR A 212 9.23 17.34 12.31
CA THR A 212 9.88 18.52 12.90
C THR A 212 9.31 19.82 12.30
N LEU A 213 9.16 19.91 10.99
CA LEU A 213 8.69 21.13 10.31
C LEU A 213 7.18 21.37 10.46
N LEU A 214 6.41 20.28 10.63
CA LEU A 214 4.95 20.31 10.75
C LEU A 214 4.46 20.14 12.21
N ALA A 215 5.37 20.09 13.20
CA ALA A 215 5.02 19.89 14.61
C ALA A 215 4.05 20.95 15.17
N ASN A 216 4.21 22.19 14.74
CA ASN A 216 3.31 23.29 15.07
C ASN A 216 2.95 24.07 13.80
N THR A 217 1.86 23.67 13.17
CA THR A 217 1.40 24.26 11.91
C THR A 217 0.97 25.73 12.05
N GLN A 218 0.62 26.20 13.24
CA GLN A 218 0.22 27.61 13.48
C GLN A 218 1.42 28.56 13.49
N SER A 219 2.58 28.13 13.95
CA SER A 219 3.80 28.95 14.03
C SER A 219 4.82 28.61 12.93
N ALA A 220 4.54 27.61 12.09
CA ALA A 220 5.41 27.23 10.99
C ALA A 220 5.54 28.38 9.98
N THR A 221 6.69 28.46 9.30
CA THR A 221 6.85 29.41 8.19
C THR A 221 6.26 28.85 6.91
N THR A 222 5.90 29.72 5.95
CA THR A 222 5.45 29.30 4.61
C THR A 222 6.44 28.33 3.97
N ALA A 223 7.76 28.65 4.00
CA ALA A 223 8.80 27.76 3.50
C ALA A 223 8.86 26.44 4.29
N GLY A 224 8.65 26.49 5.61
CA GLY A 224 8.61 25.29 6.47
C GLY A 224 7.44 24.37 6.13
N LEU A 225 6.25 24.91 5.89
CA LEU A 225 5.09 24.13 5.45
C LEU A 225 5.32 23.45 4.09
N TRP A 226 5.82 24.18 3.09
CA TRP A 226 6.17 23.59 1.79
C TRP A 226 7.24 22.51 1.92
N LEU A 227 8.31 22.77 2.66
CA LEU A 227 9.39 21.80 2.86
C LEU A 227 8.93 20.57 3.64
N GLY A 228 8.18 20.77 4.73
CA GLY A 228 7.62 19.68 5.53
C GLY A 228 6.70 18.76 4.71
N MET A 229 5.83 19.34 3.90
CA MET A 229 4.96 18.58 3.01
C MET A 229 5.72 17.90 1.85
N LEU A 230 6.83 18.48 1.38
CA LEU A 230 7.71 17.80 0.41
C LEU A 230 8.35 16.54 1.03
N PHE A 231 8.86 16.63 2.24
CA PHE A 231 9.41 15.48 2.96
C PHE A 231 8.32 14.43 3.27
N TYR A 232 7.09 14.86 3.61
CA TYR A 232 5.96 13.94 3.77
C TYR A 232 5.58 13.23 2.46
N MET A 233 5.57 13.95 1.33
CA MET A 233 5.34 13.36 0.00
C MET A 233 6.39 12.29 -0.34
N LEU A 234 7.66 12.52 0.00
CA LEU A 234 8.73 11.53 -0.17
C LEU A 234 8.54 10.36 0.81
N GLN A 235 8.24 10.66 2.08
CA GLN A 235 7.99 9.64 3.11
C GLN A 235 6.89 8.67 2.70
N ILE A 236 5.70 9.15 2.33
CA ILE A 236 4.55 8.27 2.06
C ILE A 236 4.84 7.30 0.91
N TYR A 237 5.53 7.74 -0.13
CA TYR A 237 5.90 6.85 -1.23
C TYR A 237 7.02 5.88 -0.84
N LEU A 238 8.08 6.37 -0.22
CA LEU A 238 9.21 5.53 0.18
C LEU A 238 8.78 4.49 1.21
N ASP A 239 7.95 4.87 2.19
CA ASP A 239 7.42 4.00 3.22
C ASP A 239 6.55 2.87 2.64
N PHE A 240 5.56 3.24 1.83
CA PHE A 240 4.61 2.28 1.29
C PHE A 240 5.22 1.39 0.20
N SER A 241 6.07 1.96 -0.67
CA SER A 241 6.81 1.15 -1.63
C SER A 241 7.83 0.23 -0.96
N ALA A 242 8.43 0.65 0.15
CA ALA A 242 9.31 -0.19 0.95
C ALA A 242 8.61 -1.44 1.48
N TYR A 243 7.42 -1.25 2.05
CA TYR A 243 6.61 -2.37 2.52
C TYR A 243 6.29 -3.34 1.38
N SER A 244 5.85 -2.81 0.23
CA SER A 244 5.55 -3.63 -0.95
C SER A 244 6.78 -4.38 -1.47
N ASP A 245 7.96 -3.74 -1.51
CA ASP A 245 9.21 -4.40 -1.90
C ASP A 245 9.59 -5.52 -0.94
N MET A 246 9.46 -5.30 0.37
CA MET A 246 9.71 -6.35 1.37
C MET A 246 8.72 -7.51 1.25
N ALA A 247 7.43 -7.23 1.07
CA ALA A 247 6.39 -8.24 0.89
C ALA A 247 6.64 -9.10 -0.36
N ILE A 248 6.92 -8.48 -1.50
CA ILE A 248 7.23 -9.18 -2.76
C ILE A 248 8.54 -9.95 -2.63
N GLY A 249 9.56 -9.37 -1.99
CA GLY A 249 10.82 -10.05 -1.73
C GLY A 249 10.66 -11.31 -0.88
N MET A 250 9.93 -11.23 0.22
CA MET A 250 9.62 -12.39 1.07
C MET A 250 8.82 -13.45 0.33
N GLY A 251 7.83 -13.04 -0.48
CA GLY A 251 7.09 -13.96 -1.34
C GLY A 251 8.03 -14.74 -2.26
N GLN A 252 8.92 -14.04 -2.98
CA GLN A 252 9.90 -14.67 -3.88
C GLN A 252 10.83 -15.65 -3.15
N MET A 253 11.29 -15.32 -1.93
CA MET A 253 12.13 -16.23 -1.13
C MET A 253 11.47 -17.57 -0.85
N VAL A 254 10.15 -17.65 -0.88
CA VAL A 254 9.38 -18.89 -0.62
C VAL A 254 8.56 -19.36 -1.83
N GLY A 255 8.81 -18.80 -3.01
CA GLY A 255 8.25 -19.21 -4.29
C GLY A 255 6.86 -18.66 -4.60
N PHE A 256 6.45 -17.55 -3.99
CA PHE A 256 5.27 -16.78 -4.38
C PHE A 256 5.67 -15.54 -5.19
N HIS A 257 4.97 -15.30 -6.30
CA HIS A 257 5.24 -14.19 -7.22
C HIS A 257 4.12 -13.17 -7.18
N TYR A 258 4.25 -12.18 -6.30
CA TYR A 258 3.28 -11.10 -6.17
C TYR A 258 3.47 -10.05 -7.26
N LEU A 259 2.37 -9.40 -7.65
CA LEU A 259 2.39 -8.33 -8.63
C LEU A 259 2.95 -7.02 -8.05
N GLU A 260 3.50 -6.18 -8.95
CA GLU A 260 4.00 -4.86 -8.57
C GLU A 260 2.87 -3.96 -8.05
N ASN A 261 3.13 -3.24 -6.97
CA ASN A 261 2.18 -2.29 -6.39
C ASN A 261 2.50 -0.84 -6.74
N PHE A 262 3.76 -0.57 -7.15
CA PHE A 262 4.24 0.76 -7.55
C PHE A 262 5.14 0.68 -8.77
N ASN A 263 5.02 1.69 -9.67
CA ASN A 263 5.89 1.83 -10.82
C ASN A 263 6.33 3.29 -11.00
N TYR A 264 7.17 3.78 -10.09
CA TYR A 264 7.71 5.14 -10.09
C TYR A 264 6.62 6.22 -10.32
N PRO A 265 5.62 6.33 -9.46
CA PRO A 265 4.46 7.18 -9.67
C PRO A 265 4.81 8.68 -9.77
N TYR A 266 5.89 9.14 -9.13
CA TYR A 266 6.32 10.52 -9.22
C TYR A 266 7.01 10.90 -10.55
N SER A 267 7.11 9.95 -11.50
CA SER A 267 7.50 10.23 -12.87
C SER A 267 6.31 10.45 -13.82
N SER A 268 5.09 10.47 -13.31
CA SER A 268 3.85 10.59 -14.08
C SER A 268 3.67 11.99 -14.67
N VAL A 269 3.07 12.07 -15.84
CA VAL A 269 2.81 13.32 -16.57
C VAL A 269 1.32 13.73 -16.56
N SER A 270 0.47 12.97 -15.87
CA SER A 270 -0.93 13.24 -15.62
C SER A 270 -1.39 12.57 -14.32
N VAL A 271 -2.50 13.00 -13.76
CA VAL A 271 -3.11 12.38 -12.57
C VAL A 271 -3.58 10.95 -12.88
N GLN A 272 -4.08 10.73 -14.11
CA GLN A 272 -4.44 9.38 -14.56
C GLN A 272 -3.21 8.46 -14.64
N ASP A 273 -2.08 8.93 -15.17
CA ASP A 273 -0.81 8.17 -15.22
C ASP A 273 -0.29 7.88 -13.81
N PHE A 274 -0.42 8.84 -12.88
CA PHE A 274 -0.06 8.65 -11.48
C PHE A 274 -0.82 7.48 -10.87
N TRP A 275 -2.14 7.40 -10.97
CA TRP A 275 -2.95 6.34 -10.39
C TRP A 275 -2.79 4.97 -11.08
N ARG A 276 -2.28 4.93 -12.30
CA ARG A 276 -1.84 3.69 -12.96
C ARG A 276 -0.54 3.13 -12.39
N ARG A 277 0.22 3.96 -11.66
CA ARG A 277 1.54 3.63 -11.11
C ARG A 277 1.56 3.58 -9.58
N TRP A 278 0.59 4.21 -8.92
CA TRP A 278 0.42 4.25 -7.48
C TRP A 278 -0.59 3.21 -7.02
N HIS A 279 -0.23 2.39 -6.03
CA HIS A 279 -1.11 1.39 -5.39
C HIS A 279 -1.93 0.59 -6.42
N ILE A 280 -1.21 -0.03 -7.37
CA ILE A 280 -1.78 -0.69 -8.55
C ILE A 280 -2.80 -1.76 -8.15
N SER A 281 -2.53 -2.49 -7.07
CA SER A 281 -3.43 -3.55 -6.57
C SER A 281 -4.78 -3.02 -6.12
N LEU A 282 -4.82 -1.88 -5.40
CA LEU A 282 -6.06 -1.21 -4.99
C LEU A 282 -6.82 -0.65 -6.20
N SER A 283 -6.10 0.06 -7.08
CA SER A 283 -6.69 0.64 -8.29
C SER A 283 -7.31 -0.44 -9.20
N SER A 284 -6.62 -1.58 -9.35
CA SER A 284 -7.16 -2.72 -10.10
C SER A 284 -8.34 -3.38 -9.38
N PHE A 285 -8.32 -3.48 -8.05
CA PHE A 285 -9.46 -3.99 -7.28
C PHE A 285 -10.73 -3.16 -7.54
N PHE A 286 -10.66 -1.84 -7.33
CA PHE A 286 -11.83 -0.98 -7.57
C PHE A 286 -12.27 -0.96 -9.02
N ARG A 287 -11.34 -1.04 -9.97
CA ARG A 287 -11.68 -1.17 -11.40
C ARG A 287 -12.49 -2.44 -11.67
N ASP A 288 -12.01 -3.60 -11.20
CA ASP A 288 -12.53 -4.90 -11.62
C ASP A 288 -13.77 -5.32 -10.82
N TYR A 289 -13.88 -4.90 -9.55
CA TYR A 289 -14.98 -5.29 -8.66
C TYR A 289 -16.03 -4.19 -8.45
N VAL A 290 -15.74 -2.93 -8.83
CA VAL A 290 -16.70 -1.82 -8.69
C VAL A 290 -16.95 -1.14 -10.03
N TYR A 291 -15.94 -0.58 -10.68
CA TYR A 291 -16.10 0.24 -11.87
C TYR A 291 -16.69 -0.54 -13.06
N ILE A 292 -16.11 -1.69 -13.39
CA ILE A 292 -16.56 -2.54 -14.49
C ILE A 292 -17.99 -3.09 -14.24
N PRO A 293 -18.33 -3.65 -13.06
CA PRO A 293 -19.70 -4.08 -12.76
C PRO A 293 -20.77 -2.98 -12.83
N LEU A 294 -20.40 -1.72 -12.53
CA LEU A 294 -21.29 -0.56 -12.68
C LEU A 294 -21.50 -0.12 -14.15
N GLY A 295 -20.88 -0.82 -15.11
CA GLY A 295 -20.95 -0.52 -16.55
C GLY A 295 -19.69 0.14 -17.11
N GLY A 296 -18.73 0.51 -16.26
CA GLY A 296 -17.45 1.13 -16.71
C GLY A 296 -17.70 2.44 -17.47
N SER A 297 -17.13 2.52 -18.68
CA SER A 297 -17.26 3.68 -19.59
C SER A 297 -18.25 3.42 -20.74
N ARG A 298 -19.01 2.33 -20.72
CA ARG A 298 -19.82 1.90 -21.87
C ARG A 298 -21.17 2.60 -21.99
N GLY A 299 -21.66 3.21 -20.92
CA GLY A 299 -23.00 3.79 -20.81
C GLY A 299 -23.06 5.31 -21.11
N GLY A 300 -22.03 5.89 -21.74
CA GLY A 300 -21.94 7.34 -21.99
C GLY A 300 -21.25 8.11 -20.86
N ASP A 301 -21.08 9.43 -21.09
CA ASP A 301 -20.24 10.26 -20.22
C ASP A 301 -20.81 10.45 -18.81
N LEU A 302 -22.13 10.66 -18.67
CA LEU A 302 -22.76 10.86 -17.37
C LEU A 302 -22.63 9.61 -16.48
N LEU A 303 -22.86 8.41 -17.04
CA LEU A 303 -22.67 7.16 -16.30
C LEU A 303 -21.20 6.91 -15.97
N THR A 304 -20.30 7.31 -16.85
CA THR A 304 -18.85 7.25 -16.58
C THR A 304 -18.47 8.13 -15.40
N VAL A 305 -18.95 9.39 -15.36
CA VAL A 305 -18.70 10.34 -14.25
C VAL A 305 -19.28 9.79 -12.95
N ARG A 306 -20.51 9.28 -12.96
CA ARG A 306 -21.14 8.62 -11.79
C ARG A 306 -20.27 7.46 -11.29
N ASN A 307 -19.83 6.57 -12.18
CA ASN A 307 -19.04 5.41 -11.80
C ASN A 307 -17.66 5.82 -11.24
N MET A 308 -17.05 6.86 -11.81
CA MET A 308 -15.82 7.44 -11.27
C MET A 308 -16.05 8.04 -9.87
N LEU A 309 -17.14 8.79 -9.66
CA LEU A 309 -17.50 9.34 -8.36
C LEU A 309 -17.64 8.24 -7.30
N ILE A 310 -18.38 7.17 -7.61
CA ILE A 310 -18.57 6.04 -6.69
C ILE A 310 -17.21 5.42 -6.32
N VAL A 311 -16.35 5.14 -7.31
CA VAL A 311 -15.03 4.55 -7.07
C VAL A 311 -14.17 5.45 -6.19
N TRP A 312 -14.12 6.75 -6.45
CA TRP A 312 -13.26 7.67 -5.70
C TRP A 312 -13.80 8.00 -4.32
N ALA A 313 -15.12 8.07 -4.15
CA ALA A 313 -15.76 8.14 -2.84
C ALA A 313 -15.43 6.90 -1.99
N LEU A 314 -15.58 5.70 -2.56
CA LEU A 314 -15.22 4.46 -1.88
C LEU A 314 -13.72 4.36 -1.59
N THR A 315 -12.86 4.85 -2.49
CA THR A 315 -11.41 4.88 -2.27
C THR A 315 -11.04 5.80 -1.11
N GLY A 316 -11.65 7.00 -1.04
CA GLY A 316 -11.46 7.92 0.08
C GLY A 316 -11.94 7.32 1.39
N ILE A 317 -13.17 6.80 1.43
CA ILE A 317 -13.74 6.12 2.59
C ILE A 317 -12.85 4.94 3.02
N TRP A 318 -12.34 4.14 2.09
CA TRP A 318 -11.49 2.98 2.42
C TRP A 318 -10.18 3.38 3.14
N HIS A 319 -9.59 4.53 2.83
CA HIS A 319 -8.36 4.99 3.49
C HIS A 319 -8.57 5.29 4.96
N GLY A 320 -9.66 5.92 5.37
CA GLY A 320 -9.87 6.22 6.78
C GLY A 320 -11.27 6.75 7.10
N ALA A 321 -11.62 6.66 8.37
CA ALA A 321 -12.88 7.15 8.91
C ALA A 321 -12.74 8.62 9.36
N SER A 322 -12.42 9.52 8.42
CA SER A 322 -12.30 10.96 8.65
C SER A 322 -12.67 11.76 7.40
N TRP A 323 -13.07 13.01 7.58
CA TRP A 323 -13.54 13.90 6.52
C TRP A 323 -12.46 14.23 5.48
N ASN A 324 -11.20 14.34 5.91
CA ASN A 324 -10.07 14.61 5.01
C ASN A 324 -9.91 13.52 3.94
N TYR A 325 -10.12 12.25 4.26
CA TYR A 325 -10.03 11.15 3.28
C TYR A 325 -11.17 11.19 2.27
N ILE A 326 -12.37 11.58 2.70
CA ILE A 326 -13.51 11.79 1.80
C ILE A 326 -13.22 12.94 0.84
N LEU A 327 -12.73 14.07 1.34
CA LEU A 327 -12.33 15.22 0.53
C LEU A 327 -11.18 14.86 -0.42
N TRP A 328 -10.21 14.09 0.04
CA TRP A 328 -9.11 13.58 -0.78
C TRP A 328 -9.60 12.72 -1.96
N GLY A 329 -10.54 11.82 -1.73
CA GLY A 329 -11.16 11.03 -2.79
C GLY A 329 -11.90 11.91 -3.79
N LEU A 330 -12.72 12.87 -3.32
CA LEU A 330 -13.42 13.82 -4.18
C LEU A 330 -12.48 14.73 -4.95
N TYR A 331 -11.38 15.16 -4.35
CA TYR A 331 -10.33 15.93 -5.00
C TYR A 331 -9.77 15.19 -6.24
N PHE A 332 -9.35 13.96 -6.09
CA PHE A 332 -8.85 13.19 -7.24
C PHE A 332 -9.93 12.85 -8.25
N PHE A 333 -11.16 12.61 -7.81
CA PHE A 333 -12.29 12.47 -8.72
C PHE A 333 -12.43 13.69 -9.64
N VAL A 334 -12.41 14.89 -9.08
CA VAL A 334 -12.52 16.14 -9.86
C VAL A 334 -11.41 16.24 -10.90
N PHE A 335 -10.14 16.05 -10.49
CA PHE A 335 -9.02 16.15 -11.43
C PHE A 335 -9.05 15.08 -12.53
N LEU A 336 -9.48 13.87 -12.22
CA LEU A 336 -9.61 12.81 -13.22
C LEU A 336 -10.74 13.06 -14.21
N VAL A 337 -11.85 13.65 -13.76
CA VAL A 337 -12.93 14.09 -14.65
C VAL A 337 -12.45 15.24 -15.53
N LEU A 338 -11.77 16.25 -14.95
CA LEU A 338 -11.17 17.36 -15.71
C LEU A 338 -10.15 16.84 -16.74
N GLU A 339 -9.25 15.93 -16.36
CA GLU A 339 -8.31 15.32 -17.31
C GLU A 339 -9.02 14.62 -18.45
N ARG A 340 -10.05 13.84 -18.14
CA ARG A 340 -10.74 13.05 -19.14
C ARG A 340 -11.51 13.88 -20.16
N PHE A 341 -12.24 14.90 -19.70
CA PHE A 341 -13.21 15.62 -20.54
C PHE A 341 -12.72 16.98 -21.01
N VAL A 342 -11.79 17.60 -20.29
CA VAL A 342 -11.35 18.98 -20.57
C VAL A 342 -9.86 19.03 -20.94
N LEU A 343 -8.99 18.51 -20.07
CA LEU A 343 -7.56 18.72 -20.19
C LEU A 343 -6.83 17.72 -21.11
N LYS A 344 -7.45 16.63 -21.49
CA LYS A 344 -6.81 15.56 -22.28
C LYS A 344 -6.07 16.10 -23.51
N LYS A 345 -6.77 16.84 -24.37
CA LYS A 345 -6.20 17.41 -25.61
C LYS A 345 -5.09 18.43 -25.34
N VAL A 346 -5.19 19.13 -24.22
CA VAL A 346 -4.18 20.13 -23.81
C VAL A 346 -2.93 19.42 -23.33
N LEU A 347 -3.06 18.44 -22.41
CA LEU A 347 -1.94 17.68 -21.87
C LEU A 347 -1.18 16.88 -22.94
N GLU A 348 -1.88 16.36 -23.95
CA GLU A 348 -1.26 15.65 -25.08
C GLU A 348 -0.39 16.56 -25.97
N ARG A 349 -0.66 17.87 -25.98
CA ARG A 349 0.08 18.86 -26.78
C ARG A 349 1.21 19.54 -26.02
N LEU A 350 1.17 19.51 -24.69
CA LEU A 350 2.16 20.14 -23.84
C LEU A 350 3.46 19.35 -23.75
N PRO A 351 4.61 20.02 -23.58
CA PRO A 351 5.86 19.33 -23.24
C PRO A 351 5.70 18.45 -22.01
N ARG A 352 6.35 17.28 -22.00
CA ARG A 352 6.28 16.32 -20.88
C ARG A 352 6.60 16.96 -19.52
N ALA A 353 7.52 17.92 -19.48
CA ALA A 353 7.89 18.63 -18.25
C ALA A 353 6.69 19.41 -17.66
N VAL A 354 5.87 20.03 -18.50
CA VAL A 354 4.68 20.78 -18.04
C VAL A 354 3.62 19.85 -17.49
N GLY A 355 3.38 18.72 -18.18
CA GLY A 355 2.48 17.67 -17.68
C GLY A 355 2.97 17.07 -16.35
N TRP A 356 4.28 16.87 -16.21
CA TRP A 356 4.88 16.42 -14.96
C TRP A 356 4.69 17.42 -13.81
N ILE A 357 4.96 18.72 -14.03
CA ILE A 357 4.75 19.77 -13.02
C ILE A 357 3.28 19.80 -12.59
N TYR A 358 2.36 19.81 -13.56
CA TYR A 358 0.93 19.76 -13.29
C TYR A 358 0.56 18.54 -12.41
N ALA A 359 0.95 17.34 -12.83
CA ALA A 359 0.63 16.13 -12.11
C ALA A 359 1.23 16.12 -10.69
N MET A 360 2.48 16.57 -10.53
CA MET A 360 3.15 16.64 -9.23
C MET A 360 2.53 17.67 -8.31
N LEU A 361 2.10 18.83 -8.80
CA LEU A 361 1.38 19.81 -8.00
C LEU A 361 0.03 19.25 -7.51
N VAL A 362 -0.75 18.64 -8.39
CA VAL A 362 -2.01 18.01 -7.99
C VAL A 362 -1.78 16.93 -6.95
N VAL A 363 -0.79 16.05 -7.16
CA VAL A 363 -0.47 14.98 -6.20
C VAL A 363 0.03 15.56 -4.87
N TYR A 364 0.84 16.59 -4.90
CA TYR A 364 1.37 17.26 -3.72
C TYR A 364 0.24 17.81 -2.83
N PHE A 365 -0.69 18.57 -3.39
CA PHE A 365 -1.86 19.06 -2.65
C PHE A 365 -2.81 17.92 -2.24
N GLY A 366 -2.88 16.84 -3.02
CA GLY A 366 -3.54 15.62 -2.59
C GLY A 366 -2.94 15.04 -1.30
N TRP A 367 -1.61 15.06 -1.15
CA TRP A 367 -0.96 14.64 0.09
C TRP A 367 -1.14 15.63 1.25
N VAL A 368 -1.31 16.92 0.99
CA VAL A 368 -1.71 17.89 2.04
C VAL A 368 -3.08 17.54 2.60
N LEU A 369 -4.08 17.28 1.74
CA LEU A 369 -5.40 16.81 2.15
C LEU A 369 -5.34 15.50 2.95
N PHE A 370 -4.45 14.59 2.57
CA PHE A 370 -4.32 13.28 3.21
C PHE A 370 -3.69 13.35 4.60
N LYS A 371 -2.71 14.24 4.82
CA LYS A 371 -1.91 14.33 6.06
C LYS A 371 -2.73 14.83 7.26
N PHE A 372 -3.61 15.83 7.05
CA PHE A 372 -4.25 16.55 8.14
C PHE A 372 -5.72 16.13 8.30
N GLU A 373 -6.01 15.38 9.37
CA GLU A 373 -7.38 14.93 9.67
C GLU A 373 -8.24 16.05 10.27
N ASN A 374 -7.64 17.01 10.99
CA ASN A 374 -8.34 18.14 11.54
C ASN A 374 -8.57 19.21 10.44
N MET A 375 -9.83 19.50 10.13
CA MET A 375 -10.21 20.44 9.08
C MET A 375 -9.75 21.87 9.33
N ALA A 376 -9.71 22.32 10.57
CA ALA A 376 -9.23 23.65 10.92
C ALA A 376 -7.70 23.74 10.74
N GLU A 377 -6.97 22.71 11.12
CA GLU A 377 -5.53 22.61 10.88
C GLU A 377 -5.21 22.56 9.39
N LEU A 378 -5.94 21.74 8.63
CA LEU A 378 -5.82 21.67 7.18
C LEU A 378 -6.02 23.06 6.53
N GLY A 379 -7.05 23.80 6.95
CA GLY A 379 -7.31 25.15 6.47
C GLY A 379 -6.16 26.11 6.80
N ASN A 380 -5.62 26.05 8.01
CA ASN A 380 -4.48 26.85 8.43
C ASN A 380 -3.21 26.53 7.62
N VAL A 381 -2.93 25.25 7.40
CA VAL A 381 -1.78 24.82 6.59
C VAL A 381 -1.92 25.30 5.15
N LEU A 382 -3.08 25.13 4.52
CA LEU A 382 -3.31 25.62 3.16
C LEU A 382 -3.16 27.15 3.08
N ALA A 383 -3.75 27.91 4.00
CA ALA A 383 -3.58 29.37 4.08
C ALA A 383 -2.11 29.75 4.26
N GLY A 384 -1.41 29.11 5.20
CA GLY A 384 0.00 29.36 5.49
C GLY A 384 0.94 29.05 4.33
N MET A 385 0.65 28.01 3.54
CA MET A 385 1.40 27.70 2.31
C MET A 385 1.34 28.83 1.26
N PHE A 386 0.28 29.64 1.28
CA PHE A 386 0.15 30.82 0.42
C PHE A 386 0.50 32.14 1.14
N GLY A 387 1.12 32.08 2.33
CA GLY A 387 1.62 33.22 3.06
C GLY A 387 0.59 33.93 3.94
N PHE A 388 -0.63 33.40 4.06
CA PHE A 388 -1.65 34.02 4.91
C PHE A 388 -1.40 33.71 6.39
N GLY A 389 -1.09 34.75 7.19
CA GLY A 389 -0.88 34.61 8.63
C GLY A 389 0.47 33.97 9.05
N HIS A 390 1.37 33.70 8.10
CA HIS A 390 2.67 33.06 8.34
C HIS A 390 3.85 33.87 7.83
N MET A 391 4.98 33.80 8.53
CA MET A 391 6.25 34.36 8.03
C MET A 391 6.73 33.58 6.80
N ALA A 392 7.33 34.25 5.84
CA ALA A 392 7.84 33.61 4.62
C ALA A 392 8.88 32.51 4.91
N GLY A 393 9.81 32.75 5.84
CA GLY A 393 10.85 31.80 6.24
C GLY A 393 11.62 32.30 7.46
N ASN A 394 12.42 31.43 8.05
CA ASN A 394 13.33 31.74 9.15
C ASN A 394 14.63 30.90 9.07
N LEU A 395 15.62 31.24 9.88
CA LEU A 395 16.91 30.54 9.93
C LEU A 395 16.74 29.07 10.33
N SER A 396 15.80 28.73 11.20
CA SER A 396 15.56 27.36 11.64
C SER A 396 15.13 26.48 10.45
N THR A 397 14.20 26.94 9.60
CA THR A 397 13.79 26.24 8.38
C THR A 397 14.96 26.06 7.40
N LEU A 398 15.82 27.10 7.25
CA LEU A 398 16.99 27.01 6.39
C LEU A 398 18.01 25.99 6.92
N TYR A 399 18.32 26.01 8.23
CA TYR A 399 19.20 25.02 8.85
C TYR A 399 18.63 23.61 8.73
N THR A 400 17.34 23.42 8.92
CA THR A 400 16.70 22.10 8.73
C THR A 400 16.90 21.59 7.31
N LEU A 401 16.72 22.45 6.30
CA LEU A 401 16.97 22.08 4.90
C LEU A 401 18.46 21.73 4.67
N LEU A 402 19.40 22.58 5.10
CA LEU A 402 20.82 22.37 4.86
C LEU A 402 21.34 21.10 5.54
N ASN A 403 20.91 20.84 6.76
CA ASN A 403 21.29 19.62 7.50
C ASN A 403 20.77 18.35 6.86
N ASN A 404 19.67 18.43 6.11
CA ASN A 404 19.01 17.27 5.49
C ASN A 404 19.10 17.27 3.95
N ILE A 405 19.97 18.10 3.36
CA ILE A 405 20.07 18.24 1.90
C ILE A 405 20.46 16.93 1.21
N PHE A 406 21.37 16.14 1.79
CA PHE A 406 21.77 14.84 1.27
C PHE A 406 20.63 13.83 1.32
N LEU A 407 19.86 13.80 2.42
CA LEU A 407 18.68 12.96 2.54
C LEU A 407 17.65 13.33 1.46
N LEU A 408 17.42 14.63 1.24
CA LEU A 408 16.49 15.11 0.21
C LEU A 408 16.91 14.65 -1.18
N ILE A 409 18.18 14.86 -1.55
CA ILE A 409 18.74 14.50 -2.87
C ILE A 409 18.62 12.97 -3.09
N ILE A 410 19.04 12.16 -2.13
CA ILE A 410 18.99 10.70 -2.25
C ILE A 410 17.55 10.20 -2.33
N SER A 411 16.64 10.79 -1.55
CA SER A 411 15.22 10.44 -1.58
C SER A 411 14.57 10.80 -2.93
N ILE A 412 14.91 11.96 -3.50
CA ILE A 412 14.47 12.34 -4.85
C ILE A 412 15.01 11.35 -5.90
N ILE A 413 16.29 10.97 -5.84
CA ILE A 413 16.87 9.97 -6.76
C ILE A 413 16.14 8.62 -6.61
N ALA A 414 15.82 8.20 -5.40
CA ALA A 414 15.18 6.92 -5.10
C ALA A 414 13.73 6.82 -5.60
N VAL A 415 13.01 7.94 -5.67
CA VAL A 415 11.60 7.94 -6.14
C VAL A 415 11.48 7.97 -7.67
N PHE A 416 12.58 8.19 -8.41
CA PHE A 416 12.64 8.12 -9.87
C PHE A 416 13.34 6.84 -10.36
N PRO A 417 13.09 6.38 -11.62
CA PRO A 417 13.69 5.15 -12.16
C PRO A 417 15.17 5.28 -12.55
N ILE A 418 15.92 6.19 -11.91
CA ILE A 418 17.31 6.51 -12.25
C ILE A 418 18.20 5.28 -12.07
N GLY A 419 18.18 4.66 -10.90
CA GLY A 419 18.99 3.47 -10.62
C GLY A 419 18.65 2.28 -11.53
N LYS A 420 17.34 2.06 -11.80
CA LYS A 420 16.88 1.04 -12.75
C LYS A 420 17.41 1.30 -14.15
N ASN A 421 17.34 2.54 -14.63
CA ASN A 421 17.77 2.92 -15.98
C ASN A 421 19.29 2.81 -16.14
N LEU A 422 20.05 3.25 -15.13
CA LEU A 422 21.51 3.11 -15.11
C LEU A 422 21.92 1.64 -15.15
N ARG A 423 21.29 0.80 -14.34
CA ARG A 423 21.56 -0.64 -14.34
C ARG A 423 21.24 -1.28 -15.69
N MET A 424 20.09 -0.96 -16.30
CA MET A 424 19.76 -1.47 -17.64
C MET A 424 20.75 -0.99 -18.70
N ALA A 425 21.21 0.25 -18.60
CA ALA A 425 22.22 0.78 -19.52
C ALA A 425 23.55 0.03 -19.38
N ALA A 426 23.98 -0.24 -18.12
CA ALA A 426 25.18 -1.01 -17.84
C ALA A 426 25.10 -2.44 -18.39
N TYR A 427 23.98 -3.16 -18.15
CA TYR A 427 23.77 -4.49 -18.75
C TYR A 427 23.81 -4.48 -20.30
N ARG A 428 23.21 -3.47 -20.93
CA ARG A 428 23.24 -3.34 -22.40
C ARG A 428 24.67 -3.09 -22.89
N TYR A 429 25.46 -2.30 -22.17
CA TYR A 429 26.85 -2.01 -22.52
C TYR A 429 27.74 -3.26 -22.41
N GLU A 430 27.61 -4.04 -21.34
CA GLU A 430 28.37 -5.27 -21.11
C GLU A 430 28.01 -6.36 -22.12
N ASN A 431 26.72 -6.54 -22.41
CA ASN A 431 26.26 -7.50 -23.44
C ASN A 431 26.82 -7.19 -24.84
N LYS A 432 26.96 -5.91 -25.21
CA LYS A 432 27.59 -5.52 -26.50
C LYS A 432 29.07 -5.91 -26.59
N ARG A 433 29.76 -5.95 -25.46
CA ARG A 433 31.18 -6.31 -25.41
C ARG A 433 31.45 -7.80 -25.26
N LYS A 434 30.39 -8.65 -25.23
CA LYS A 434 30.52 -10.11 -25.00
C LYS A 434 31.33 -10.48 -23.76
N LYS A 435 31.45 -9.58 -22.77
CA LYS A 435 32.06 -9.85 -21.47
C LYS A 435 30.94 -10.24 -20.52
N VAL A 436 31.18 -11.29 -19.71
CA VAL A 436 30.30 -11.58 -18.58
C VAL A 436 30.26 -10.33 -17.70
N PRO A 437 29.07 -9.86 -17.28
CA PRO A 437 28.95 -8.65 -16.49
C PRO A 437 29.50 -8.86 -15.07
N THR A 438 30.83 -8.92 -14.94
CA THR A 438 31.54 -9.27 -13.71
C THR A 438 31.29 -8.22 -12.63
N LEU A 439 31.37 -6.94 -12.99
CA LEU A 439 31.17 -5.85 -12.03
C LEU A 439 29.72 -5.80 -11.52
N LEU A 440 28.73 -5.89 -12.42
CA LEU A 440 27.32 -5.89 -12.03
C LEU A 440 26.95 -7.11 -11.20
N TYR A 441 27.54 -8.26 -11.50
CA TYR A 441 27.37 -9.47 -10.70
C TYR A 441 27.87 -9.28 -9.26
N TYR A 442 29.07 -8.71 -9.07
CA TYR A 442 29.59 -8.42 -7.73
C TYR A 442 28.77 -7.35 -7.02
N LEU A 443 28.37 -6.29 -7.71
CA LEU A 443 27.50 -5.27 -7.14
C LEU A 443 26.14 -5.86 -6.70
N ASP A 444 25.56 -6.74 -7.49
CA ASP A 444 24.30 -7.41 -7.14
C ASP A 444 24.44 -8.35 -5.94
N ALA A 445 25.59 -8.98 -5.75
CA ALA A 445 25.85 -9.84 -4.61
C ALA A 445 26.15 -9.06 -3.32
N VAL A 446 26.88 -7.94 -3.42
CA VAL A 446 27.33 -7.16 -2.26
C VAL A 446 26.28 -6.13 -1.81
N THR A 447 25.53 -5.54 -2.72
CA THR A 447 24.51 -4.52 -2.42
C THR A 447 23.50 -4.95 -1.34
N PRO A 448 22.90 -6.16 -1.34
CA PRO A 448 21.99 -6.57 -0.28
C PRO A 448 22.62 -6.56 1.10
N VAL A 449 23.86 -7.03 1.21
CA VAL A 449 24.60 -7.08 2.48
C VAL A 449 24.85 -5.66 3.01
N ILE A 450 25.34 -4.77 2.16
CA ILE A 450 25.56 -3.35 2.52
C ILE A 450 24.25 -2.69 2.96
N LEU A 451 23.18 -2.87 2.19
CA LEU A 451 21.89 -2.26 2.50
C LEU A 451 21.29 -2.79 3.81
N ILE A 452 21.44 -4.08 4.10
CA ILE A 452 21.01 -4.64 5.39
C ILE A 452 21.84 -4.03 6.52
N LEU A 453 23.17 -4.00 6.41
CA LEU A 453 24.03 -3.44 7.46
C LEU A 453 23.74 -1.96 7.73
N LEU A 454 23.57 -1.13 6.68
CA LEU A 454 23.20 0.27 6.83
C LEU A 454 21.82 0.44 7.46
N SER A 455 20.85 -0.42 7.06
CA SER A 455 19.52 -0.40 7.64
C SER A 455 19.54 -0.76 9.12
N LEU A 456 20.39 -1.71 9.52
CA LEU A 456 20.58 -2.08 10.93
C LEU A 456 21.13 -0.93 11.76
N LEU A 457 22.15 -0.26 11.26
CA LEU A 457 22.72 0.91 11.92
C LEU A 457 21.66 2.00 12.12
N ALA A 458 20.82 2.21 11.12
CA ALA A 458 19.71 3.17 11.21
C ALA A 458 18.61 2.74 12.20
N LEU A 459 18.35 1.43 12.33
CA LEU A 459 17.29 0.90 13.20
C LEU A 459 17.72 0.78 14.67
N VAL A 460 19.00 0.54 14.97
CA VAL A 460 19.49 0.42 16.36
C VAL A 460 19.34 1.73 17.12
N GLY A 461 19.49 2.88 16.47
CA GLY A 461 19.33 4.20 17.08
C GLY A 461 17.92 4.77 17.04
N ALA A 462 16.97 4.10 16.37
CA ALA A 462 15.63 4.61 16.16
C ALA A 462 14.66 4.13 17.26
N SER A 463 13.89 5.04 17.83
CA SER A 463 12.65 4.70 18.55
C SER A 463 11.69 3.98 17.58
N TYR A 464 10.73 3.22 18.15
CA TYR A 464 9.70 2.52 17.36
C TYR A 464 9.08 3.43 16.29
N ASN A 465 9.24 3.06 15.03
CA ASN A 465 8.71 3.80 13.90
C ASN A 465 7.86 2.85 13.04
N PRO A 466 6.54 2.78 13.29
CA PRO A 466 5.62 1.96 12.51
C PRO A 466 5.56 2.47 11.07
N PHE A 467 5.11 1.60 10.14
CA PHE A 467 4.75 2.05 8.81
C PHE A 467 3.58 3.04 8.89
N LEU A 468 3.64 4.08 8.07
CA LEU A 468 2.61 5.11 8.01
C LEU A 468 1.22 4.49 7.80
N TYR A 469 1.16 3.42 7.02
CA TYR A 469 -0.07 2.69 6.70
C TYR A 469 -0.75 1.98 7.90
N PHE A 470 -0.09 1.82 9.03
CA PHE A 470 -0.71 1.29 10.26
C PHE A 470 -1.48 2.36 11.05
N GLN A 471 -1.41 3.60 10.61
CA GLN A 471 -2.10 4.73 11.24
C GLN A 471 -3.49 5.01 10.62
N PHE A 472 -3.83 4.36 9.50
CA PHE A 472 -5.08 4.57 8.75
C PHE A 472 -6.07 3.42 8.83
#